data_cafde6b131e28062a881c58b9cc1345c
#
_entry.id   cafde6b131e28062a881c58b9cc1345c
#
_cell.length_a   1.000
_cell.length_b   1.000
_cell.length_c   1.000
_cell.angle_alpha   90.00
_cell.angle_beta   90.00
_cell.angle_gamma   90.00
#
_symmetry.space_group_name_H-M   'P 1'
#
loop_
_entity.id
_entity.type
_entity.pdbx_description
1 polymer ?
#
loop_
_entity_poly.entity_id
_entity_poly.type
_entity_poly.pdbx_seq_one_letter_code
_entity_poly.pdbx_strand_id
1 'polypeptide(L)'
;TEVIAHLIEKYSKETDFLEACIKSGKELGGYFALSIINTDRPDEIIAMKKGEPPLLIGRDEKQNVVASDTRAIALYTDNVASMRNGDIALIRKDSIKIFNNGERVEREFKPIDKEEMTTDKGELLPNIMKKIVSGDKIA
;
A
#
# COMPACT_ATOMS: atom_id res chain seq x y z
N THR A 1 7.31 -10.33 9.25
CA THR A 1 6.04 -9.60 9.28
C THR A 1 5.51 -9.44 10.70
N GLU A 2 5.56 -10.49 11.50
CA GLU A 2 5.12 -10.46 12.89
C GLU A 2 5.90 -9.45 13.75
N VAL A 3 7.19 -9.30 13.51
CA VAL A 3 8.06 -8.35 14.22
C VAL A 3 7.58 -6.91 14.06
N ILE A 4 7.12 -6.51 12.88
CA ILE A 4 6.64 -5.14 12.68
C ILE A 4 5.37 -4.85 13.47
N ALA A 5 4.46 -5.81 13.57
CA ALA A 5 3.25 -5.67 14.38
C ALA A 5 3.58 -5.45 15.87
N HIS A 6 4.53 -6.18 16.40
CA HIS A 6 4.99 -6.01 17.78
C HIS A 6 5.71 -4.68 18.03
N LEU A 7 6.51 -4.20 17.07
CA LEU A 7 7.14 -2.90 17.16
C LEU A 7 6.11 -1.76 17.15
N ILE A 8 5.14 -1.84 16.28
CA ILE A 8 4.06 -0.84 16.19
C ILE A 8 3.25 -0.83 17.48
N GLU A 9 2.91 -1.98 18.04
CA GLU A 9 2.22 -2.09 19.33
C GLU A 9 3.03 -1.44 20.44
N LYS A 10 4.33 -1.71 20.51
CA LYS A 10 5.25 -1.12 21.49
C LYS A 10 5.25 0.40 21.42
N TYR A 11 5.44 0.97 20.23
CA TYR A 11 5.49 2.42 20.05
C TYR A 11 4.13 3.09 20.19
N SER A 12 3.04 2.39 19.88
CA SER A 12 1.67 2.91 20.03
C SER A 12 1.28 3.22 21.48
N LYS A 13 2.01 2.72 22.45
CA LYS A 13 1.80 3.03 23.87
C LYS A 13 2.26 4.44 24.23
N GLU A 14 3.17 5.02 23.46
CA GLU A 14 3.80 6.32 23.74
C GLU A 14 3.45 7.39 22.69
N THR A 15 3.06 6.99 21.49
CA THR A 15 2.82 7.86 20.35
C THR A 15 1.53 7.48 19.61
N ASP A 16 1.08 8.34 18.69
CA ASP A 16 -0.03 7.99 17.81
C ASP A 16 0.34 6.89 16.81
N PHE A 17 -0.66 6.33 16.14
CA PHE A 17 -0.48 5.18 15.24
C PHE A 17 0.47 5.48 14.07
N LEU A 18 0.33 6.62 13.44
CA LEU A 18 1.22 7.01 12.32
C LEU A 18 2.67 7.12 12.78
N GLU A 19 2.90 7.80 13.89
CA GLU A 19 4.24 7.95 14.46
C GLU A 19 4.83 6.60 14.90
N ALA A 20 4.00 5.71 15.47
CA ALA A 20 4.41 4.35 15.80
C ALA A 20 4.86 3.56 14.57
N CYS A 21 4.15 3.69 13.45
CA CYS A 21 4.53 3.07 12.19
C CYS A 21 5.85 3.65 11.65
N ILE A 22 6.03 4.96 11.71
CA ILE A 22 7.26 5.63 11.28
C ILE A 22 8.47 5.13 12.07
N LYS A 23 8.36 5.10 13.40
CA LYS A 23 9.43 4.62 14.28
C LYS A 23 9.76 3.15 14.03
N SER A 24 8.74 2.32 13.87
CA SER A 24 8.91 0.89 13.57
C SER A 24 9.61 0.67 12.25
N GLY A 25 9.26 1.43 11.21
CA GLY A 25 9.90 1.35 9.90
C GLY A 25 11.37 1.77 9.92
N LYS A 26 11.74 2.72 10.75
CA LYS A 26 13.15 3.11 10.94
C LYS A 26 13.99 2.03 11.65
N GLU A 27 13.39 1.34 12.60
CA GLU A 27 14.05 0.27 13.35
C GLU A 27 14.20 -1.01 12.54
N LEU A 28 13.29 -1.29 11.61
CA LEU A 28 13.37 -2.45 10.75
C LEU A 28 14.52 -2.34 9.75
N GLY A 29 15.36 -3.37 9.72
CA GLY A 29 16.35 -3.54 8.66
C GLY A 29 15.75 -4.09 7.38
N GLY A 30 16.51 -3.99 6.28
CA GLY A 30 16.14 -4.55 4.99
C GLY A 30 15.13 -3.72 4.19
N TYR A 31 14.53 -4.36 3.21
CA TYR A 31 13.57 -3.75 2.29
C TYR A 31 12.18 -4.34 2.50
N PHE A 32 11.17 -3.51 2.35
CA PHE A 32 9.79 -3.95 2.53
C PHE A 32 8.78 -3.07 1.80
N ALA A 33 7.63 -3.65 1.52
CA ALA A 33 6.41 -2.95 1.14
C ALA A 33 5.29 -3.49 2.03
N LEU A 34 4.69 -2.63 2.83
CA LEU A 34 3.74 -2.99 3.88
C LEU A 34 2.44 -2.21 3.75
N SER A 35 1.34 -2.88 4.00
CA SER A 35 0.04 -2.28 4.21
C SER A 35 -0.45 -2.66 5.60
N ILE A 36 -0.74 -1.67 6.43
CA ILE A 36 -1.01 -1.83 7.85
C ILE A 36 -2.39 -1.30 8.18
N ILE A 37 -3.19 -2.12 8.84
CA ILE A 37 -4.49 -1.75 9.37
C ILE A 37 -4.50 -1.87 10.89
N ASN A 38 -5.31 -1.05 11.54
CA ASN A 38 -5.50 -1.07 12.98
C ASN A 38 -6.99 -1.18 13.29
N THR A 39 -7.37 -2.13 14.12
CA THR A 39 -8.77 -2.35 14.51
C THR A 39 -9.39 -1.16 15.26
N ASP A 40 -8.55 -0.38 15.95
CA ASP A 40 -9.00 0.85 16.65
C ASP A 40 -9.19 2.04 15.70
N ARG A 41 -8.70 1.94 14.46
CA ARG A 41 -8.82 2.94 13.40
C ARG A 41 -9.18 2.29 12.07
N PRO A 42 -10.40 1.74 11.95
CA PRO A 42 -10.78 0.91 10.80
C PRO A 42 -10.93 1.70 9.48
N ASP A 43 -10.95 3.01 9.55
CA ASP A 43 -11.04 3.93 8.40
C ASP A 43 -9.68 4.34 7.83
N GLU A 44 -8.59 3.82 8.38
CA GLU A 44 -7.23 4.17 7.99
C GLU A 44 -6.43 2.95 7.52
N ILE A 45 -5.64 3.16 6.47
CA ILE A 45 -4.57 2.24 6.05
C ILE A 45 -3.27 3.03 6.05
N ILE A 46 -2.22 2.44 6.59
CA ILE A 46 -0.87 2.99 6.46
C ILE A 46 -0.09 2.09 5.51
N ALA A 47 0.40 2.68 4.43
CA ALA A 47 1.26 2.02 3.46
C ALA A 47 2.70 2.52 3.65
N MET A 48 3.64 1.59 3.71
CA MET A 48 5.06 1.90 3.94
C MET A 48 5.92 1.16 2.94
N LYS A 49 6.87 1.86 2.37
CA LYS A 49 7.81 1.29 1.42
C LYS A 49 9.25 1.65 1.76
N LYS A 50 10.13 0.65 1.67
CA LYS A 50 11.59 0.83 1.77
C LYS A 50 12.29 -0.05 0.75
N GLY A 51 13.10 0.57 -0.11
CA GLY A 51 13.88 -0.13 -1.13
C GLY A 51 13.09 -0.49 -2.40
N GLU A 52 13.50 -1.56 -3.05
CA GLU A 52 13.02 -1.98 -4.36
C GLU A 52 11.58 -2.53 -4.42
N PRO A 53 11.03 -3.21 -3.39
CA PRO A 53 9.68 -3.76 -3.50
C PRO A 53 8.67 -2.70 -3.93
N PRO A 54 7.86 -2.96 -4.99
CA PRO A 54 6.88 -1.99 -5.46
C PRO A 54 5.71 -1.83 -4.49
N LEU A 55 5.18 -0.61 -4.41
CA LEU A 55 3.94 -0.32 -3.71
C LEU A 55 3.25 0.86 -4.41
N LEU A 56 2.00 0.66 -4.74
CA LEU A 56 1.20 1.59 -5.55
C LEU A 56 -0.04 2.00 -4.78
N ILE A 57 -0.47 3.24 -5.01
CA ILE A 57 -1.74 3.75 -4.48
C ILE A 57 -2.64 4.09 -5.67
N GLY A 58 -3.81 3.48 -5.70
CA GLY A 58 -4.87 3.83 -6.64
C GLY A 58 -5.86 4.78 -5.98
N ARG A 59 -6.24 5.83 -6.68
CA ARG A 59 -7.21 6.83 -6.21
C ARG A 59 -8.46 6.82 -7.08
N ASP A 60 -9.61 6.75 -6.44
CA ASP A 60 -10.93 6.84 -7.04
C ASP A 60 -11.83 7.75 -6.20
N GLU A 61 -12.94 8.20 -6.76
CA GLU A 61 -13.93 9.04 -6.05
C GLU A 61 -14.56 8.34 -4.86
N LYS A 62 -14.69 7.02 -4.92
CA LYS A 62 -15.38 6.22 -3.91
C LYS A 62 -14.45 5.53 -2.93
N GLN A 63 -13.20 5.31 -3.32
CA GLN A 63 -12.26 4.50 -2.53
C GLN A 63 -10.82 4.75 -2.96
N ASN A 64 -9.90 4.42 -2.07
CA ASN A 64 -8.48 4.35 -2.36
C ASN A 64 -8.01 2.91 -2.19
N VAL A 65 -7.07 2.49 -3.00
CA VAL A 65 -6.58 1.11 -3.05
C VAL A 65 -5.06 1.10 -2.93
N VAL A 66 -4.53 0.12 -2.23
CA VAL A 66 -3.08 -0.12 -2.14
C VAL A 66 -2.78 -1.51 -2.68
N ALA A 67 -1.79 -1.61 -3.55
CA ALA A 67 -1.32 -2.90 -4.06
C ALA A 67 0.14 -2.81 -4.52
N SER A 68 0.76 -3.96 -4.68
CA SER A 68 2.11 -4.07 -5.22
C SER A 68 2.16 -4.28 -6.74
N ASP A 69 0.99 -4.40 -7.38
CA ASP A 69 0.86 -4.68 -8.81
C ASP A 69 -0.24 -3.81 -9.43
N THR A 70 0.09 -3.17 -10.54
CA THR A 70 -0.82 -2.31 -11.30
C THR A 70 -2.10 -3.04 -11.72
N ARG A 71 -2.00 -4.33 -12.05
CA ARG A 71 -3.15 -5.14 -12.47
C ARG A 71 -4.19 -5.31 -11.37
N ALA A 72 -3.76 -5.37 -10.12
CA ALA A 72 -4.67 -5.42 -8.99
C ALA A 72 -5.44 -4.10 -8.81
N ILE A 73 -4.77 -2.97 -9.01
CA ILE A 73 -5.38 -1.64 -8.92
C ILE A 73 -6.34 -1.37 -10.08
N ALA A 74 -5.99 -1.84 -11.29
CA ALA A 74 -6.77 -1.60 -12.50
C ALA A 74 -8.21 -2.11 -12.44
N LEU A 75 -8.52 -3.02 -11.52
CA LEU A 75 -9.89 -3.48 -11.27
C LEU A 75 -10.77 -2.41 -10.61
N TYR A 76 -10.16 -1.43 -9.98
CA TYR A 76 -10.85 -0.42 -9.16
C TYR A 76 -10.70 0.99 -9.71
N THR A 77 -9.53 1.32 -10.24
CA THR A 77 -9.22 2.65 -10.79
C THR A 77 -8.10 2.57 -11.81
N ASP A 78 -8.03 3.54 -12.70
CA ASP A 78 -6.91 3.73 -13.63
C ASP A 78 -5.94 4.83 -13.18
N ASN A 79 -6.24 5.52 -12.07
CA ASN A 79 -5.44 6.64 -11.58
C ASN A 79 -4.52 6.20 -10.44
N VAL A 80 -3.22 6.08 -10.71
CA VAL A 80 -2.24 5.41 -9.85
C VAL A 80 -1.00 6.27 -9.61
N ALA A 81 -0.52 6.25 -8.37
CA ALA A 81 0.78 6.79 -8.00
C ALA A 81 1.70 5.67 -7.48
N SER A 82 2.95 5.70 -7.90
CA SER A 82 3.99 4.83 -7.33
C SER A 82 4.58 5.46 -6.09
N MET A 83 4.66 4.70 -5.03
CA MET A 83 5.40 5.10 -3.83
C MET A 83 6.91 4.97 -4.08
N ARG A 84 7.67 5.87 -3.50
CA ARG A 84 9.13 5.90 -3.58
C ARG A 84 9.78 5.37 -2.30
N ASN A 85 11.08 5.08 -2.39
CA ASN A 85 11.84 4.62 -1.25
C ASN A 85 11.70 5.57 -0.05
N GLY A 86 11.28 5.02 1.08
CA GLY A 86 11.07 5.77 2.32
C GLY A 86 9.68 6.41 2.46
N ASP A 87 8.81 6.27 1.48
CA ASP A 87 7.45 6.81 1.55
C ASP A 87 6.60 6.07 2.58
N ILE A 88 5.84 6.86 3.33
CA ILE A 88 4.79 6.40 4.24
C ILE A 88 3.51 7.16 3.89
N ALA A 89 2.45 6.45 3.59
CA ALA A 89 1.17 7.03 3.23
C ALA A 89 0.11 6.74 4.30
N LEU A 90 -0.58 7.77 4.73
CA LEU A 90 -1.81 7.66 5.51
C LEU A 90 -2.98 7.79 4.55
N ILE A 91 -3.73 6.70 4.40
CA ILE A 91 -4.78 6.56 3.41
C ILE A 91 -6.12 6.38 4.11
N ARG A 92 -7.05 7.26 3.80
CA ARG A 92 -8.45 7.17 4.17
C ARG A 92 -9.30 7.09 2.91
N LYS A 93 -10.59 6.83 3.07
CA LYS A 93 -11.54 6.75 1.97
C LYS A 93 -11.49 7.97 1.02
N ASP A 94 -11.32 9.16 1.59
CA ASP A 94 -11.41 10.45 0.90
C ASP A 94 -10.11 11.27 0.92
N SER A 95 -9.03 10.73 1.48
CA SER A 95 -7.77 11.46 1.59
C SER A 95 -6.55 10.55 1.53
N ILE A 96 -5.47 11.08 0.97
CA ILE A 96 -4.16 10.43 0.92
C ILE A 96 -3.12 11.46 1.33
N LYS A 97 -2.35 11.15 2.37
CA LYS A 97 -1.23 11.98 2.84
C LYS A 97 0.04 11.15 2.80
N ILE A 98 1.05 11.62 2.10
CA ILE A 98 2.32 10.91 1.94
C ILE A 98 3.43 11.70 2.62
N PHE A 99 4.27 10.98 3.36
CA PHE A 99 5.42 11.54 4.07
C PHE A 99 6.69 10.80 3.66
N ASN A 100 7.78 11.51 3.61
CA ASN A 100 9.10 10.94 3.41
C ASN A 100 10.11 11.69 4.27
N ASN A 101 10.85 10.96 5.08
CA ASN A 101 11.82 11.52 6.03
C ASN A 101 11.23 12.63 6.94
N GLY A 102 9.99 12.44 7.38
CA GLY A 102 9.28 13.35 8.27
C GLY A 102 8.63 14.55 7.58
N GLU A 103 8.79 14.71 6.28
CA GLU A 103 8.22 15.82 5.52
C GLU A 103 7.04 15.35 4.64
N ARG A 104 6.02 16.19 4.51
CA ARG A 104 4.91 15.97 3.60
C ARG A 104 5.40 16.08 2.15
N VAL A 105 5.13 15.05 1.36
CA VAL A 105 5.51 15.00 -0.07
C VAL A 105 4.30 14.72 -0.93
N GLU A 106 4.40 15.11 -2.20
CA GLU A 106 3.40 14.79 -3.22
C GLU A 106 3.94 13.72 -4.16
N ARG A 107 3.03 12.86 -4.63
CA ARG A 107 3.32 11.89 -5.68
C ARG A 107 2.31 12.08 -6.81
N GLU A 108 2.79 11.98 -8.03
CA GLU A 108 1.97 12.19 -9.21
C GLU A 108 1.09 10.96 -9.47
N PHE A 109 -0.22 11.18 -9.55
CA PHE A 109 -1.18 10.18 -9.99
C PHE A 109 -1.32 10.25 -11.50
N LYS A 110 -1.10 9.13 -12.17
CA LYS A 110 -1.15 9.00 -13.63
C LYS A 110 -2.11 7.89 -14.03
N PRO A 111 -2.74 7.98 -15.24
CA PRO A 111 -3.47 6.86 -15.80
C PRO A 111 -2.56 5.64 -15.96
N ILE A 112 -3.11 4.46 -15.73
CA ILE A 112 -2.41 3.20 -15.94
C ILE A 112 -2.16 3.02 -17.44
N ASP A 113 -0.91 2.68 -17.82
CA ASP A 113 -0.61 2.26 -19.17
C ASP A 113 -1.13 0.84 -19.39
N LYS A 114 -2.19 0.74 -20.19
CA LYS A 114 -2.81 -0.56 -20.50
C LYS A 114 -1.93 -1.46 -21.36
N GLU A 115 -0.96 -0.91 -22.06
CA GLU A 115 -0.01 -1.69 -22.85
C GLU A 115 0.99 -2.44 -21.96
N GLU A 116 1.39 -1.84 -20.84
CA GLU A 116 2.23 -2.52 -19.84
C GLU A 116 1.53 -3.71 -19.17
N MET A 117 0.20 -3.76 -19.23
CA MET A 117 -0.60 -4.83 -18.63
C MET A 117 -0.67 -6.09 -19.49
N THR A 118 -0.28 -6.03 -20.76
CA THR A 118 -0.40 -7.14 -21.72
C THR A 118 0.86 -7.96 -21.89
N THR A 119 1.95 -7.65 -21.18
CA THR A 119 3.20 -8.38 -21.30
C THR A 119 3.22 -9.73 -20.58
N ASP A 120 3.40 -10.76 -21.37
CA ASP A 120 3.93 -12.13 -21.14
C ASP A 120 3.48 -13.01 -19.94
N LYS A 121 2.67 -12.55 -19.03
CA LYS A 121 2.14 -13.40 -17.95
C LYS A 121 0.61 -13.53 -18.00
N GLY A 122 0.05 -13.30 -19.16
CA GLY A 122 -1.34 -12.92 -19.39
C GLY A 122 -2.42 -13.95 -19.05
N GLU A 123 -2.14 -15.25 -18.89
CA GLU A 123 -3.20 -16.24 -18.72
C GLU A 123 -3.43 -16.71 -17.27
N LEU A 124 -2.41 -16.74 -16.44
CA LEU A 124 -2.54 -17.23 -15.07
C LEU A 124 -3.11 -16.19 -14.09
N LEU A 125 -2.82 -14.93 -14.30
CA LEU A 125 -3.24 -13.85 -13.41
C LEU A 125 -4.73 -13.53 -13.45
N PRO A 126 -5.41 -13.49 -14.63
CA PRO A 126 -6.86 -13.30 -14.67
C PRO A 126 -7.62 -14.38 -13.90
N ASN A 127 -7.15 -15.61 -13.91
CA ASN A 127 -7.79 -16.71 -13.19
C ASN A 127 -7.57 -16.64 -11.68
N ILE A 128 -6.38 -16.26 -11.23
CA ILE A 128 -6.07 -16.03 -9.81
C ILE A 128 -6.87 -14.82 -9.30
N MET A 129 -6.91 -13.74 -10.05
CA MET A 129 -7.68 -12.54 -9.69
C MET A 129 -9.18 -12.81 -9.64
N LYS A 130 -9.72 -13.58 -10.59
CA LYS A 130 -11.11 -14.02 -10.55
C LYS A 130 -11.42 -14.83 -9.30
N LYS A 131 -10.52 -15.73 -8.89
CA LYS A 131 -10.67 -16.51 -7.66
C LYS A 131 -10.63 -15.65 -6.40
N ILE A 132 -9.76 -14.65 -6.34
CA ILE A 132 -9.69 -13.70 -5.22
C ILE A 132 -10.99 -12.90 -5.11
N VAL A 133 -11.49 -12.37 -6.22
CA VAL A 133 -12.74 -11.58 -6.28
C VAL A 133 -13.97 -12.43 -5.99
N SER A 134 -14.00 -13.69 -6.43
CA SER A 134 -15.11 -14.64 -6.17
C SER A 134 -15.09 -15.22 -4.76
N GLY A 135 -14.02 -14.99 -3.98
CA GLY A 135 -13.87 -15.58 -2.66
C GLY A 135 -13.52 -17.06 -2.65
N ASP A 136 -13.23 -17.64 -3.81
CA ASP A 136 -12.82 -19.03 -3.91
C ASP A 136 -11.44 -19.25 -3.30
N LYS A 137 -11.29 -20.37 -2.59
CA LYS A 137 -9.98 -20.73 -2.04
C LYS A 137 -8.98 -20.99 -3.17
N ILE A 138 -7.86 -20.31 -3.08
CA ILE A 138 -6.70 -20.59 -3.92
C ILE A 138 -6.08 -21.88 -3.41
N ALA A 139 -6.25 -22.93 -4.17
CA ALA A 139 -5.63 -24.21 -3.87
C ALA A 139 -4.18 -24.23 -4.40
#